data_f9c301334776c2f90f9584541a72a8db
#
_entry.id   f9c301334776c2f90f9584541a72a8db
#
_cell.length_a   1.000
_cell.length_b   1.000
_cell.length_c   1.000
_cell.angle_alpha   90.00
_cell.angle_beta   90.00
_cell.angle_gamma   90.00
#
_symmetry.space_group_name_H-M   'P 1'
#
loop_
_entity.id
_entity.type
_entity.pdbx_description
1 polymer ?
#
loop_
_entity_poly.entity_id
_entity_poly.type
_entity_poly.pdbx_seq_one_letter_code
_entity_poly.pdbx_strand_id
1 'polypeptide(L)'
;MEKKLYPLKFIPVASERPWGGSALVKTLGKRFIVSDEDGNETLLGADKKIGESWELADMGVEDSVVAEGWLAGNTISELMETYLENIVGEDVYHYYGRQFPLLIKFLDINDRLSVQVHPDDEVAAERYDSLGKAEIWYIMDAQPGARIYAGFNRDITAQELYDRCRQGTVEEVLNVIYPKKGDALFITPGTVHAADGGILVAEIQESSDMTFRLYDWGREFNPATARPLHLDEAIDIIDYRAFDAGLFRKGPLWGEEASHRACHAEAEHCDCGCHEDGRECHCHKHQSHSDGNGIAETLVECPEFCVSELNLSDSLHIYTEKFGSFIIYICTEGAASLQVPSTQEDGKAYMQNYEISKGETVLVPADMDDFFLVPRDRETVLLEAVCRPVEEMDGYIDPDTEAYLEGEDYEGLEDGLADDVSDSSETPLTFFGQNRFRS
;
A
#
# COMPACT_ATOMS: atom_id res chain seq x y z
N MET A 1 -9.41 31.60 -11.39
CA MET A 1 -8.89 30.39 -11.99
C MET A 1 -9.22 29.23 -11.08
N GLU A 2 -9.76 28.17 -11.59
CA GLU A 2 -9.96 26.92 -10.88
C GLU A 2 -8.60 26.36 -10.49
N LYS A 3 -8.43 25.94 -9.25
CA LYS A 3 -7.18 25.38 -8.78
C LYS A 3 -7.10 23.94 -9.26
N LYS A 4 -6.08 23.59 -10.04
CA LYS A 4 -5.83 22.21 -10.49
C LYS A 4 -5.26 21.38 -9.35
N LEU A 5 -5.55 20.07 -9.36
CA LEU A 5 -4.88 19.09 -8.52
C LEU A 5 -3.38 19.05 -8.85
N TYR A 6 -2.59 18.55 -7.94
CA TYR A 6 -1.12 18.53 -8.03
C TYR A 6 -0.59 17.32 -7.27
N PRO A 7 0.68 16.89 -7.49
CA PRO A 7 1.28 15.80 -6.74
C PRO A 7 1.27 16.08 -5.24
N LEU A 8 0.67 15.18 -4.45
CA LEU A 8 0.42 15.35 -3.03
C LEU A 8 1.46 14.60 -2.20
N LYS A 9 2.03 15.29 -1.22
CA LYS A 9 2.80 14.69 -0.14
C LYS A 9 2.00 14.75 1.15
N PHE A 10 2.18 13.75 1.99
CA PHE A 10 1.49 13.67 3.27
C PHE A 10 2.48 13.73 4.44
N ILE A 11 1.98 14.12 5.60
CA ILE A 11 2.75 14.11 6.84
C ILE A 11 2.82 12.67 7.32
N PRO A 12 4.01 12.06 7.45
CA PRO A 12 4.14 10.67 7.87
C PRO A 12 3.73 10.48 9.33
N VAL A 13 2.97 9.41 9.61
CA VAL A 13 2.54 9.04 10.96
C VAL A 13 3.45 7.95 11.50
N ALA A 14 4.05 8.18 12.69
CA ALA A 14 4.90 7.20 13.35
C ALA A 14 4.09 6.22 14.18
N SER A 15 4.38 4.93 14.07
CA SER A 15 3.82 3.90 14.93
C SER A 15 4.94 3.19 15.71
N GLU A 16 4.94 3.36 17.03
CA GLU A 16 5.85 2.64 17.94
C GLU A 16 5.43 1.17 18.01
N ARG A 17 6.34 0.27 17.68
CA ARG A 17 6.11 -1.18 17.73
C ARG A 17 7.21 -1.87 18.55
N PRO A 18 6.91 -2.97 19.26
CA PRO A 18 7.90 -3.65 20.09
C PRO A 18 9.10 -4.17 19.29
N TRP A 19 8.92 -4.42 18.01
CA TRP A 19 9.92 -4.89 17.04
C TRP A 19 10.63 -3.77 16.28
N GLY A 20 10.21 -2.51 16.46
CA GLY A 20 10.74 -1.36 15.75
C GLY A 20 12.22 -1.08 16.03
N GLY A 21 12.82 -0.30 15.15
CA GLY A 21 14.20 0.14 15.19
C GLY A 21 14.37 1.65 15.14
N SER A 22 15.45 2.08 14.54
CA SER A 22 15.76 3.50 14.32
C SER A 22 16.11 3.82 12.87
N ALA A 23 15.96 2.86 11.95
CA ALA A 23 16.33 3.04 10.54
C ALA A 23 15.42 4.06 9.83
N LEU A 24 14.14 4.13 10.18
CA LEU A 24 13.23 5.16 9.64
C LEU A 24 13.79 6.58 9.86
N VAL A 25 14.32 6.87 11.04
CA VAL A 25 14.93 8.18 11.34
C VAL A 25 16.35 8.30 10.80
N LYS A 26 17.20 7.26 11.03
CA LYS A 26 18.64 7.37 10.71
C LYS A 26 18.96 7.12 9.25
N THR A 27 18.24 6.21 8.59
CA THR A 27 18.52 5.81 7.20
C THR A 27 17.63 6.55 6.22
N LEU A 28 16.31 6.71 6.52
CA LEU A 28 15.37 7.43 5.66
C LEU A 28 15.24 8.91 6.01
N GLY A 29 15.87 9.38 7.10
CA GLY A 29 15.81 10.78 7.50
C GLY A 29 14.42 11.25 7.96
N LYS A 30 13.53 10.34 8.32
CA LYS A 30 12.16 10.67 8.74
C LYS A 30 12.15 11.57 9.96
N ARG A 31 11.21 12.51 9.97
CA ARG A 31 10.97 13.44 11.07
C ARG A 31 9.52 13.33 11.48
N PHE A 32 9.28 12.74 12.64
CA PHE A 32 7.95 12.57 13.18
C PHE A 32 7.66 13.65 14.23
N ILE A 33 6.55 14.34 14.05
CA ILE A 33 6.06 15.33 15.01
C ILE A 33 4.95 14.65 15.81
N VAL A 34 5.03 14.73 17.13
CA VAL A 34 3.99 14.24 18.04
C VAL A 34 3.47 15.42 18.84
N SER A 35 2.17 15.49 18.99
CA SER A 35 1.51 16.49 19.83
C SER A 35 1.19 15.89 21.19
N ASP A 36 1.44 16.64 22.27
CA ASP A 36 1.02 16.27 23.62
C ASP A 36 -0.48 16.62 23.85
N GLU A 37 -1.01 16.27 25.03
CA GLU A 37 -2.41 16.54 25.40
C GLU A 37 -2.76 18.04 25.41
N ASP A 38 -1.75 18.91 25.56
CA ASP A 38 -1.90 20.37 25.53
C ASP A 38 -1.73 20.95 24.10
N GLY A 39 -1.46 20.11 23.09
CA GLY A 39 -1.27 20.50 21.69
C GLY A 39 0.13 21.05 21.38
N ASN A 40 1.12 20.83 22.29
CA ASN A 40 2.49 21.23 21.99
C ASN A 40 3.16 20.18 21.09
N GLU A 41 3.68 20.65 19.98
CA GLU A 41 4.37 19.79 19.03
C GLU A 41 5.83 19.58 19.45
N THR A 42 6.25 18.32 19.45
CA THR A 42 7.64 17.91 19.71
C THR A 42 8.12 16.95 18.64
N LEU A 43 9.41 17.08 18.26
CA LEU A 43 10.03 16.09 17.39
C LEU A 43 10.29 14.81 18.17
N LEU A 44 9.84 13.68 17.64
CA LEU A 44 10.09 12.38 18.23
C LEU A 44 11.61 12.09 18.24
N GLY A 45 12.13 11.69 19.40
CA GLY A 45 13.56 11.45 19.56
C GLY A 45 14.06 10.29 18.69
N ALA A 46 15.28 10.44 18.15
CA ALA A 46 15.91 9.43 17.29
C ALA A 46 16.27 8.11 18.03
N ASP A 47 16.09 8.05 19.33
CA ASP A 47 16.27 6.88 20.20
C ASP A 47 14.98 6.05 20.36
N LYS A 48 13.86 6.59 19.91
CA LYS A 48 12.58 5.87 19.92
C LYS A 48 12.59 4.71 18.93
N LYS A 49 11.99 3.61 19.34
CA LYS A 49 11.77 2.42 18.50
C LYS A 49 10.50 2.61 17.69
N ILE A 50 10.66 3.03 16.44
CA ILE A 50 9.55 3.20 15.51
C ILE A 50 9.54 1.99 14.59
N GLY A 51 8.46 1.24 14.59
CA GLY A 51 8.31 0.08 13.70
C GLY A 51 7.78 0.46 12.34
N GLU A 52 6.85 1.41 12.29
CA GLU A 52 6.15 1.77 11.07
C GLU A 52 6.12 3.29 10.87
N SER A 53 6.23 3.70 9.62
CA SER A 53 5.94 5.06 9.14
C SER A 53 4.81 4.94 8.12
N TRP A 54 3.63 5.43 8.46
CA TRP A 54 2.50 5.44 7.54
C TRP A 54 2.60 6.68 6.66
N GLU A 55 2.73 6.45 5.37
CA GLU A 55 3.00 7.49 4.37
C GLU A 55 1.73 8.00 3.69
N LEU A 56 0.77 7.10 3.48
CA LEU A 56 -0.54 7.37 2.93
C LEU A 56 -1.51 6.35 3.53
N ALA A 57 -2.49 6.84 4.27
CA ALA A 57 -3.46 6.04 5.00
C ALA A 57 -4.81 6.74 5.04
N ASP A 58 -5.88 6.02 4.74
CA ASP A 58 -7.27 6.38 4.95
C ASP A 58 -7.86 5.41 5.97
N MET A 59 -7.54 5.66 7.25
CA MET A 59 -7.83 4.75 8.36
C MET A 59 -8.58 5.46 9.51
N GLY A 60 -9.37 6.46 9.19
CA GLY A 60 -10.21 7.19 10.15
C GLY A 60 -9.37 8.04 11.11
N VAL A 61 -9.04 7.51 12.28
CA VAL A 61 -8.28 8.29 13.29
C VAL A 61 -6.85 8.61 12.85
N GLU A 62 -6.28 7.80 11.95
CA GLU A 62 -4.91 7.90 11.46
C GLU A 62 -4.87 8.28 9.98
N ASP A 63 -5.80 9.15 9.55
CA ASP A 63 -5.84 9.69 8.20
C ASP A 63 -4.61 10.51 7.88
N SER A 64 -4.06 10.29 6.70
CA SER A 64 -2.94 11.07 6.20
C SER A 64 -3.35 12.50 5.89
N VAL A 65 -2.56 13.46 6.38
CA VAL A 65 -2.77 14.91 6.20
C VAL A 65 -1.83 15.43 5.13
N VAL A 66 -2.36 16.19 4.15
CA VAL A 66 -1.57 16.82 3.09
C VAL A 66 -0.56 17.80 3.70
N ALA A 67 0.72 17.62 3.36
CA ALA A 67 1.82 18.37 3.96
C ALA A 67 1.99 19.79 3.40
N GLU A 68 1.71 19.99 2.11
CA GLU A 68 2.06 21.24 1.41
C GLU A 68 1.08 21.59 0.28
N GLY A 69 1.20 22.81 -0.23
CA GLY A 69 0.35 23.31 -1.32
C GLY A 69 -0.96 23.89 -0.82
N TRP A 70 -1.91 24.08 -1.75
CA TRP A 70 -3.17 24.74 -1.42
C TRP A 70 -4.21 23.80 -0.74
N LEU A 71 -3.93 22.48 -0.74
CA LEU A 71 -4.69 21.46 -0.02
C LEU A 71 -4.05 21.11 1.33
N ALA A 72 -2.93 21.74 1.71
CA ALA A 72 -2.27 21.46 2.97
C ALA A 72 -3.22 21.56 4.16
N GLY A 73 -3.17 20.56 5.05
CA GLY A 73 -4.00 20.44 6.23
C GLY A 73 -5.31 19.68 6.03
N ASN A 74 -5.70 19.34 4.78
CA ASN A 74 -6.84 18.43 4.56
C ASN A 74 -6.37 16.98 4.71
N THR A 75 -7.25 16.11 5.17
CA THR A 75 -6.99 14.67 5.22
C THR A 75 -7.28 14.01 3.88
N ILE A 76 -6.79 12.78 3.69
CA ILE A 76 -7.11 12.00 2.49
C ILE A 76 -8.62 11.73 2.38
N SER A 77 -9.30 11.43 3.49
CA SER A 77 -10.77 11.25 3.53
C SER A 77 -11.50 12.51 3.06
N GLU A 78 -11.09 13.72 3.53
CA GLU A 78 -11.67 14.98 3.07
C GLU A 78 -11.45 15.22 1.57
N LEU A 79 -10.30 14.78 1.03
CA LEU A 79 -10.04 14.83 -0.42
C LEU A 79 -10.94 13.86 -1.17
N MET A 80 -11.11 12.63 -0.67
CA MET A 80 -12.01 11.64 -1.25
C MET A 80 -13.46 12.10 -1.25
N GLU A 81 -13.93 12.74 -0.17
CA GLU A 81 -15.27 13.34 -0.11
C GLU A 81 -15.49 14.51 -1.08
N THR A 82 -14.42 15.28 -1.35
CA THR A 82 -14.53 16.54 -2.11
C THR A 82 -14.27 16.35 -3.61
N TYR A 83 -13.31 15.50 -3.98
CA TYR A 83 -12.79 15.38 -5.34
C TYR A 83 -13.10 14.02 -5.99
N LEU A 84 -13.53 13.03 -5.19
CA LEU A 84 -14.08 11.76 -5.66
C LEU A 84 -13.18 11.11 -6.73
N GLU A 85 -13.74 10.80 -7.90
CA GLU A 85 -13.05 10.20 -9.04
C GLU A 85 -11.85 11.02 -9.55
N ASN A 86 -11.79 12.32 -9.28
CA ASN A 86 -10.65 13.14 -9.68
C ASN A 86 -9.36 12.77 -8.93
N ILE A 87 -9.49 12.20 -7.71
CA ILE A 87 -8.34 11.69 -6.95
C ILE A 87 -7.95 10.29 -7.44
N VAL A 88 -8.90 9.37 -7.51
CA VAL A 88 -8.59 7.93 -7.67
C VAL A 88 -8.83 7.38 -9.08
N GLY A 89 -9.61 8.06 -9.91
CA GLY A 89 -10.07 7.58 -11.21
C GLY A 89 -11.49 7.01 -11.13
N GLU A 90 -12.21 7.01 -12.25
CA GLU A 90 -13.62 6.63 -12.33
C GLU A 90 -13.85 5.17 -11.91
N ASP A 91 -13.07 4.22 -12.47
CA ASP A 91 -13.22 2.79 -12.18
C ASP A 91 -12.89 2.47 -10.71
N VAL A 92 -11.83 3.09 -10.17
CA VAL A 92 -11.42 2.92 -8.77
C VAL A 92 -12.49 3.48 -7.83
N TYR A 93 -13.03 4.66 -8.16
CA TYR A 93 -14.11 5.26 -7.37
C TYR A 93 -15.39 4.43 -7.42
N HIS A 94 -15.73 3.89 -8.58
CA HIS A 94 -16.89 3.02 -8.72
C HIS A 94 -16.79 1.75 -7.87
N TYR A 95 -15.56 1.23 -7.69
CA TYR A 95 -15.30 0.00 -6.95
C TYR A 95 -15.17 0.23 -5.43
N TYR A 96 -14.37 1.22 -5.01
CA TYR A 96 -14.04 1.47 -3.60
C TYR A 96 -14.85 2.61 -2.96
N GLY A 97 -15.67 3.34 -3.74
CA GLY A 97 -16.41 4.48 -3.24
C GLY A 97 -15.52 5.57 -2.70
N ARG A 98 -15.79 6.02 -1.47
CA ARG A 98 -15.06 7.10 -0.83
C ARG A 98 -13.81 6.66 -0.08
N GLN A 99 -13.60 5.37 0.10
CA GLN A 99 -12.43 4.86 0.77
C GLN A 99 -11.23 4.88 -0.19
N PHE A 100 -10.10 5.45 0.26
CA PHE A 100 -8.86 5.35 -0.51
C PHE A 100 -8.32 3.92 -0.42
N PRO A 101 -8.05 3.24 -1.55
CA PRO A 101 -7.91 1.78 -1.57
C PRO A 101 -6.61 1.23 -1.00
N LEU A 102 -5.54 2.04 -0.91
CA LEU A 102 -4.20 1.57 -0.54
C LEU A 102 -3.67 2.23 0.73
N LEU A 103 -2.92 1.45 1.49
CA LEU A 103 -2.15 1.90 2.65
C LEU A 103 -0.65 1.69 2.37
N ILE A 104 0.11 2.78 2.44
CA ILE A 104 1.55 2.78 2.15
C ILE A 104 2.34 3.01 3.42
N LYS A 105 3.29 2.12 3.70
CA LYS A 105 4.13 2.18 4.90
C LYS A 105 5.61 1.95 4.58
N PHE A 106 6.47 2.48 5.45
CA PHE A 106 7.81 1.95 5.63
C PHE A 106 7.90 1.21 6.96
N LEU A 107 8.49 0.01 6.95
CA LEU A 107 8.68 -0.81 8.13
C LEU A 107 10.17 -0.89 8.48
N ASP A 108 10.50 -0.70 9.76
CA ASP A 108 11.83 -0.95 10.33
C ASP A 108 11.74 -2.16 11.27
N ILE A 109 11.91 -3.35 10.71
CA ILE A 109 11.80 -4.63 11.42
C ILE A 109 13.16 -4.97 12.04
N ASN A 110 13.45 -4.39 13.19
CA ASN A 110 14.73 -4.57 13.90
C ASN A 110 14.72 -5.81 14.80
N ASP A 111 13.56 -6.23 15.30
CA ASP A 111 13.34 -7.42 16.13
C ASP A 111 12.19 -8.23 15.51
N ARG A 112 11.82 -9.34 16.12
CA ARG A 112 10.83 -10.29 15.58
C ARG A 112 9.44 -9.67 15.41
N LEU A 113 8.97 -9.57 14.18
CA LEU A 113 7.58 -9.32 13.85
C LEU A 113 6.74 -10.54 14.25
N SER A 114 5.52 -10.36 14.75
CA SER A 114 4.65 -11.50 15.10
C SER A 114 4.43 -12.42 13.89
N VAL A 115 4.23 -13.71 14.18
CA VAL A 115 3.70 -14.64 13.18
C VAL A 115 2.21 -14.32 13.01
N GLN A 116 1.81 -13.93 11.82
CA GLN A 116 0.50 -13.36 11.52
C GLN A 116 -0.02 -13.80 10.16
N VAL A 117 -1.30 -13.57 9.92
CA VAL A 117 -1.99 -13.81 8.66
C VAL A 117 -3.07 -12.75 8.47
N HIS A 118 -3.45 -12.49 7.22
CA HIS A 118 -4.47 -11.53 6.85
C HIS A 118 -5.62 -12.22 6.10
N PRO A 119 -6.87 -11.75 6.24
CA PRO A 119 -8.02 -12.23 5.49
C PRO A 119 -8.00 -11.70 4.05
N ASP A 120 -8.74 -12.36 3.17
CA ASP A 120 -9.16 -11.82 1.88
C ASP A 120 -10.37 -10.87 2.04
N ASP A 121 -10.77 -10.23 0.95
CA ASP A 121 -11.88 -9.28 0.91
C ASP A 121 -13.21 -9.93 1.34
N GLU A 122 -13.49 -11.16 0.89
CA GLU A 122 -14.74 -11.85 1.22
C GLU A 122 -14.88 -12.04 2.73
N VAL A 123 -13.86 -12.58 3.37
CA VAL A 123 -13.83 -12.78 4.83
C VAL A 123 -13.82 -11.47 5.59
N ALA A 124 -13.07 -10.49 5.12
CA ALA A 124 -12.96 -9.19 5.76
C ALA A 124 -14.29 -8.43 5.71
N ALA A 125 -14.96 -8.40 4.56
CA ALA A 125 -16.28 -7.78 4.40
C ALA A 125 -17.35 -8.52 5.21
N GLU A 126 -17.42 -9.87 5.10
CA GLU A 126 -18.45 -10.65 5.77
C GLU A 126 -18.40 -10.55 7.30
N ARG A 127 -17.18 -10.55 7.87
CA ARG A 127 -17.01 -10.70 9.33
C ARG A 127 -16.64 -9.42 10.06
N TYR A 128 -16.06 -8.45 9.37
CA TYR A 128 -15.40 -7.32 10.01
C TYR A 128 -15.73 -5.95 9.41
N ASP A 129 -16.54 -5.91 8.34
CA ASP A 129 -16.89 -4.67 7.63
C ASP A 129 -15.62 -3.90 7.21
N SER A 130 -14.72 -4.58 6.51
CA SER A 130 -13.39 -4.08 6.15
C SER A 130 -12.93 -4.68 4.82
N LEU A 131 -11.93 -4.06 4.21
CA LEU A 131 -11.18 -4.65 3.11
C LEU A 131 -10.30 -5.79 3.61
N GLY A 132 -9.95 -6.71 2.72
CA GLY A 132 -8.91 -7.69 2.91
C GLY A 132 -7.54 -7.06 3.09
N LYS A 133 -6.50 -7.89 3.05
CA LYS A 133 -5.14 -7.38 3.15
C LYS A 133 -4.16 -8.20 2.33
N ALA A 134 -4.22 -8.00 1.01
CA ALA A 134 -3.12 -8.35 0.13
C ALA A 134 -2.01 -7.30 0.30
N GLU A 135 -0.74 -7.73 0.32
CA GLU A 135 0.38 -6.81 0.52
C GLU A 135 1.64 -7.24 -0.25
N ILE A 136 2.43 -6.27 -0.68
CA ILE A 136 3.77 -6.51 -1.20
C ILE A 136 4.82 -5.82 -0.32
N TRP A 137 5.87 -6.56 0.02
CA TRP A 137 7.06 -6.06 0.70
C TRP A 137 8.20 -5.90 -0.30
N TYR A 138 8.65 -4.67 -0.51
CA TYR A 138 9.89 -4.37 -1.23
C TYR A 138 11.01 -4.11 -0.23
N ILE A 139 12.11 -4.85 -0.35
CA ILE A 139 13.22 -4.82 0.60
C ILE A 139 14.17 -3.68 0.25
N MET A 140 14.11 -2.60 1.02
CA MET A 140 14.99 -1.44 0.84
C MET A 140 16.39 -1.67 1.43
N ASP A 141 16.49 -2.45 2.51
CA ASP A 141 17.75 -2.88 3.13
C ASP A 141 17.52 -4.11 4.00
N ALA A 142 18.54 -4.97 4.13
CA ALA A 142 18.49 -6.13 5.00
C ALA A 142 19.86 -6.40 5.63
N GLN A 143 19.89 -6.53 6.95
CA GLN A 143 21.12 -6.86 7.68
C GLN A 143 21.53 -8.33 7.46
N PRO A 144 22.82 -8.65 7.54
CA PRO A 144 23.28 -10.04 7.45
C PRO A 144 22.60 -10.94 8.49
N GLY A 145 21.96 -12.01 8.03
CA GLY A 145 21.22 -12.95 8.87
C GLY A 145 19.76 -12.60 9.10
N ALA A 146 19.27 -11.50 8.53
CA ALA A 146 17.86 -11.17 8.49
C ALA A 146 17.04 -12.28 7.82
N ARG A 147 15.82 -12.50 8.29
CA ARG A 147 14.93 -13.56 7.82
C ARG A 147 13.52 -13.05 7.62
N ILE A 148 12.92 -13.48 6.54
CA ILE A 148 11.47 -13.40 6.34
C ILE A 148 10.94 -14.83 6.42
N TYR A 149 9.84 -15.00 7.12
CA TYR A 149 9.07 -16.23 7.15
C TYR A 149 7.82 -16.00 6.28
N ALA A 150 7.60 -16.82 5.27
CA ALA A 150 6.44 -16.71 4.39
C ALA A 150 5.91 -18.09 4.03
N GLY A 151 4.65 -18.37 4.42
CA GLY A 151 4.04 -19.67 4.28
C GLY A 151 4.78 -20.78 5.02
N PHE A 152 4.54 -22.00 4.62
CA PHE A 152 5.09 -23.19 5.26
C PHE A 152 6.16 -23.85 4.40
N ASN A 153 7.12 -24.56 5.02
CA ASN A 153 8.17 -25.31 4.33
C ASN A 153 7.67 -26.64 3.74
N ARG A 154 6.44 -27.03 4.04
CA ARG A 154 5.69 -28.17 3.54
C ARG A 154 4.20 -27.97 3.83
N ASP A 155 3.34 -28.79 3.25
CA ASP A 155 1.94 -28.83 3.65
C ASP A 155 1.82 -29.24 5.12
N ILE A 156 0.98 -28.54 5.86
CA ILE A 156 0.66 -28.83 7.27
C ILE A 156 -0.86 -28.86 7.49
N THR A 157 -1.26 -29.22 8.70
CA THR A 157 -2.67 -29.18 9.09
C THR A 157 -2.95 -28.04 10.07
N ALA A 158 -4.20 -27.61 10.16
CA ALA A 158 -4.64 -26.63 11.16
C ALA A 158 -4.29 -27.08 12.59
N GLN A 159 -4.47 -28.36 12.90
CA GLN A 159 -4.11 -28.91 14.22
C GLN A 159 -2.61 -28.82 14.49
N GLU A 160 -1.78 -29.14 13.49
CA GLU A 160 -0.31 -29.00 13.66
C GLU A 160 0.10 -27.57 13.92
N LEU A 161 -0.43 -26.61 13.15
CA LEU A 161 -0.15 -25.17 13.33
C LEU A 161 -0.55 -24.73 14.73
N TYR A 162 -1.77 -25.04 15.15
CA TYR A 162 -2.28 -24.70 16.48
C TYR A 162 -1.38 -25.23 17.60
N ASP A 163 -0.99 -26.50 17.53
CA ASP A 163 -0.13 -27.13 18.53
C ASP A 163 1.25 -26.48 18.58
N ARG A 164 1.84 -26.15 17.40
CA ARG A 164 3.15 -25.51 17.30
C ARG A 164 3.14 -24.08 17.84
N CYS A 165 2.12 -23.28 17.53
CA CYS A 165 1.96 -21.94 18.10
C CYS A 165 1.91 -22.01 19.64
N ARG A 166 1.12 -22.93 20.19
CA ARG A 166 1.02 -23.10 21.66
C ARG A 166 2.30 -23.61 22.32
N GLN A 167 3.10 -24.39 21.61
CA GLN A 167 4.38 -24.93 22.09
C GLN A 167 5.56 -23.98 21.84
N GLY A 168 5.37 -22.91 21.07
CA GLY A 168 6.44 -21.99 20.65
C GLY A 168 7.43 -22.60 19.66
N THR A 169 6.97 -23.57 18.85
CA THR A 169 7.79 -24.30 17.85
C THR A 169 7.34 -24.04 16.40
N VAL A 170 6.51 -23.01 16.17
CA VAL A 170 5.96 -22.71 14.86
C VAL A 170 7.04 -22.40 13.83
N GLU A 171 8.18 -21.83 14.25
CA GLU A 171 9.33 -21.54 13.38
C GLU A 171 9.84 -22.80 12.62
N GLU A 172 9.66 -24.01 13.17
CA GLU A 172 10.15 -25.26 12.56
C GLU A 172 9.37 -25.64 11.27
N VAL A 173 8.16 -25.12 11.08
CA VAL A 173 7.31 -25.38 9.92
C VAL A 173 7.20 -24.22 8.96
N LEU A 174 7.68 -23.04 9.34
CA LEU A 174 7.67 -21.87 8.45
C LEU A 174 8.74 -22.01 7.36
N ASN A 175 8.42 -21.53 6.15
CA ASN A 175 9.41 -21.36 5.10
C ASN A 175 10.25 -20.11 5.39
N VAL A 176 11.58 -20.19 5.20
CA VAL A 176 12.53 -19.12 5.54
C VAL A 176 13.16 -18.57 4.28
N ILE A 177 13.09 -17.25 4.13
CA ILE A 177 13.72 -16.48 3.06
C ILE A 177 14.79 -15.59 3.69
N TYR A 178 15.97 -15.52 3.08
CA TYR A 178 17.03 -14.59 3.45
C TYR A 178 17.00 -13.40 2.48
N PRO A 179 16.36 -12.28 2.87
CA PRO A 179 16.13 -11.18 1.96
C PRO A 179 17.40 -10.39 1.65
N LYS A 180 17.42 -9.75 0.49
CA LYS A 180 18.43 -8.78 0.08
C LYS A 180 17.73 -7.51 -0.41
N LYS A 181 18.45 -6.40 -0.42
CA LYS A 181 17.98 -5.17 -1.05
C LYS A 181 17.53 -5.42 -2.48
N GLY A 182 16.36 -4.90 -2.84
CA GLY A 182 15.73 -5.06 -4.15
C GLY A 182 14.86 -6.31 -4.30
N ASP A 183 14.89 -7.24 -3.34
CA ASP A 183 13.95 -8.36 -3.35
C ASP A 183 12.52 -7.86 -3.09
N ALA A 184 11.53 -8.55 -3.64
CA ALA A 184 10.11 -8.30 -3.39
C ALA A 184 9.39 -9.60 -3.02
N LEU A 185 8.47 -9.51 -2.06
CA LEU A 185 7.63 -10.61 -1.61
C LEU A 185 6.17 -10.18 -1.71
N PHE A 186 5.38 -10.90 -2.50
CA PHE A 186 3.94 -10.76 -2.48
C PHE A 186 3.35 -11.68 -1.41
N ILE A 187 2.63 -11.10 -0.46
CA ILE A 187 1.96 -11.78 0.63
C ILE A 187 0.48 -11.78 0.31
N THR A 188 0.01 -12.89 -0.27
CA THR A 188 -1.40 -13.09 -0.55
C THR A 188 -2.18 -13.30 0.75
N PRO A 189 -3.47 -12.91 0.82
CA PRO A 189 -4.34 -13.28 1.92
C PRO A 189 -4.23 -14.78 2.23
N GLY A 190 -4.29 -15.14 3.51
CA GLY A 190 -4.10 -16.52 3.97
C GLY A 190 -2.63 -16.96 4.13
N THR A 191 -1.66 -16.19 3.63
CA THR A 191 -0.24 -16.51 3.81
C THR A 191 0.25 -16.16 5.21
N VAL A 192 0.60 -17.16 6.00
CA VAL A 192 1.24 -16.94 7.31
C VAL A 192 2.63 -16.37 7.13
N HIS A 193 2.93 -15.24 7.78
CA HIS A 193 4.22 -14.58 7.61
C HIS A 193 4.73 -13.93 8.89
N ALA A 194 6.04 -13.67 8.91
CA ALA A 194 6.76 -12.95 9.97
C ALA A 194 8.10 -12.46 9.41
N ALA A 195 8.83 -11.67 10.20
CA ALA A 195 10.18 -11.26 9.85
C ALA A 195 11.04 -11.01 11.09
N ASP A 196 12.38 -10.99 10.92
CA ASP A 196 13.35 -10.86 11.99
C ASP A 196 14.69 -10.34 11.47
N GLY A 197 15.40 -9.58 12.28
CA GLY A 197 16.84 -9.39 12.12
C GLY A 197 17.31 -8.17 11.33
N GLY A 198 16.56 -7.08 11.32
CA GLY A 198 16.96 -5.81 10.72
C GLY A 198 16.65 -5.74 9.23
N ILE A 199 15.40 -5.50 8.89
CA ILE A 199 14.91 -5.35 7.52
C ILE A 199 14.21 -4.01 7.41
N LEU A 200 14.55 -3.23 6.38
CA LEU A 200 13.83 -2.02 6.01
C LEU A 200 12.97 -2.31 4.78
N VAL A 201 11.67 -2.10 4.89
CA VAL A 201 10.68 -2.49 3.88
C VAL A 201 9.89 -1.27 3.43
N ALA A 202 9.59 -1.17 2.13
CA ALA A 202 8.45 -0.42 1.63
C ALA A 202 7.29 -1.40 1.45
N GLU A 203 6.19 -1.18 2.16
CA GLU A 203 4.98 -1.99 2.16
C GLU A 203 3.88 -1.25 1.43
N ILE A 204 3.31 -1.89 0.43
CA ILE A 204 2.11 -1.44 -0.28
C ILE A 204 1.05 -2.50 -0.03
N GLN A 205 -0.10 -2.09 0.49
CA GLN A 205 -1.19 -2.99 0.86
C GLN A 205 -2.55 -2.35 0.62
N GLU A 206 -3.59 -3.15 0.68
CA GLU A 206 -4.95 -2.65 0.76
C GLU A 206 -5.16 -1.82 2.04
N SER A 207 -6.14 -0.89 2.02
CA SER A 207 -6.49 -0.02 3.16
C SER A 207 -7.14 -0.80 4.30
N SER A 208 -6.35 -1.65 4.94
CA SER A 208 -6.74 -2.50 6.06
C SER A 208 -5.60 -2.62 7.07
N ASP A 209 -5.90 -2.47 8.37
CA ASP A 209 -4.94 -2.80 9.45
C ASP A 209 -5.27 -4.14 10.13
N MET A 210 -6.05 -4.98 9.44
CA MET A 210 -6.51 -6.26 9.97
C MET A 210 -5.37 -7.27 10.04
N THR A 211 -5.07 -7.73 11.25
CA THR A 211 -3.98 -8.67 11.51
C THR A 211 -4.41 -9.74 12.50
N PHE A 212 -4.43 -11.00 12.06
CA PHE A 212 -4.60 -12.14 12.95
C PHE A 212 -3.24 -12.66 13.41
N ARG A 213 -2.92 -12.38 14.67
CA ARG A 213 -1.66 -12.78 15.27
C ARG A 213 -1.76 -14.21 15.81
N LEU A 214 -0.89 -15.08 15.30
CA LEU A 214 -0.86 -16.51 15.66
C LEU A 214 0.12 -16.79 16.79
N TYR A 215 1.27 -16.12 16.80
CA TYR A 215 2.33 -16.28 17.78
C TYR A 215 3.18 -15.00 17.88
N ASP A 216 3.51 -14.60 19.09
CA ASP A 216 4.25 -13.35 19.35
C ASP A 216 5.61 -13.58 20.03
N TRP A 217 6.26 -14.70 19.72
CA TRP A 217 7.62 -15.05 20.17
C TRP A 217 7.79 -15.07 21.69
N GLY A 218 6.72 -15.37 22.42
CA GLY A 218 6.70 -15.41 23.88
C GLY A 218 6.40 -14.06 24.55
N ARG A 219 6.24 -12.95 23.78
CA ARG A 219 5.81 -11.65 24.32
C ARG A 219 4.40 -11.72 24.91
N GLU A 220 3.56 -12.62 24.42
CA GLU A 220 2.20 -12.86 24.91
C GLU A 220 2.16 -13.33 26.38
N PHE A 221 3.25 -13.84 26.92
CA PHE A 221 3.35 -14.25 28.32
C PHE A 221 3.79 -13.13 29.26
N ASN A 222 4.22 -11.99 28.75
CA ASN A 222 4.64 -10.83 29.54
C ASN A 222 3.51 -9.80 29.59
N PRO A 223 2.85 -9.57 30.76
CA PRO A 223 1.72 -8.64 30.85
C PRO A 223 2.02 -7.20 30.41
N ALA A 224 3.29 -6.79 30.43
CA ALA A 224 3.70 -5.44 30.00
C ALA A 224 3.81 -5.29 28.47
N THR A 225 3.91 -6.40 27.72
CA THR A 225 4.13 -6.40 26.27
C THR A 225 3.15 -7.32 25.53
N ALA A 226 2.30 -8.03 26.25
CA ALA A 226 1.36 -8.99 25.70
C ALA A 226 0.39 -8.31 24.74
N ARG A 227 0.26 -8.91 23.54
CA ARG A 227 -0.75 -8.57 22.54
C ARG A 227 -1.70 -9.76 22.38
N PRO A 228 -2.98 -9.52 22.06
CA PRO A 228 -3.92 -10.61 21.80
C PRO A 228 -3.43 -11.55 20.69
N LEU A 229 -3.71 -12.84 20.83
CA LEU A 229 -3.58 -13.84 19.78
C LEU A 229 -4.97 -14.12 19.20
N HIS A 230 -5.03 -14.43 17.91
CA HIS A 230 -6.25 -14.60 17.12
C HIS A 230 -6.25 -15.96 16.41
N LEU A 231 -5.84 -17.03 17.12
CA LEU A 231 -5.72 -18.38 16.52
C LEU A 231 -7.06 -18.93 16.04
N ASP A 232 -8.12 -18.68 16.82
CA ASP A 232 -9.45 -19.21 16.52
C ASP A 232 -10.08 -18.48 15.31
N GLU A 233 -9.80 -17.17 15.17
CA GLU A 233 -10.28 -16.32 14.07
C GLU A 233 -9.54 -16.60 12.76
N ALA A 234 -8.29 -17.03 12.86
CA ALA A 234 -7.40 -17.22 11.71
C ALA A 234 -7.50 -18.62 11.07
N ILE A 235 -7.97 -19.60 11.80
CA ILE A 235 -7.77 -21.01 11.43
C ILE A 235 -8.40 -21.42 10.10
N ASP A 236 -9.46 -20.78 9.70
CA ASP A 236 -10.20 -21.07 8.46
C ASP A 236 -9.75 -20.25 7.26
N ILE A 237 -8.95 -19.20 7.47
CA ILE A 237 -8.44 -18.35 6.39
C ILE A 237 -7.02 -18.70 5.94
N ILE A 238 -6.31 -19.57 6.70
CA ILE A 238 -4.91 -19.89 6.43
C ILE A 238 -4.75 -20.82 5.25
N ASP A 239 -3.83 -20.52 4.33
CA ASP A 239 -3.34 -21.46 3.34
C ASP A 239 -2.30 -22.39 3.98
N TYR A 240 -2.67 -23.65 4.19
CA TYR A 240 -1.85 -24.66 4.84
C TYR A 240 -0.89 -25.38 3.90
N ARG A 241 -0.84 -25.00 2.64
CA ARG A 241 0.07 -25.57 1.63
C ARG A 241 1.49 -25.05 1.80
N ALA A 242 2.42 -25.76 1.22
CA ALA A 242 3.81 -25.30 1.10
C ALA A 242 3.87 -23.95 0.35
N PHE A 243 4.77 -23.07 0.78
CA PHE A 243 4.96 -21.76 0.19
C PHE A 243 5.23 -21.83 -1.31
N ASP A 244 4.52 -21.02 -2.09
CA ASP A 244 4.78 -20.85 -3.52
C ASP A 244 5.97 -19.90 -3.72
N ALA A 245 7.08 -20.45 -4.20
CA ALA A 245 8.28 -19.66 -4.48
C ALA A 245 8.08 -18.60 -5.58
N GLY A 246 7.02 -18.70 -6.39
CA GLY A 246 6.65 -17.69 -7.38
C GLY A 246 6.22 -16.34 -6.78
N LEU A 247 5.79 -16.34 -5.52
CA LEU A 247 5.43 -15.14 -4.78
C LEU A 247 6.65 -14.33 -4.29
N PHE A 248 7.85 -14.89 -4.37
CA PHE A 248 9.10 -14.23 -4.00
C PHE A 248 9.96 -13.95 -5.22
N ARG A 249 10.22 -12.66 -5.45
CA ARG A 249 11.07 -12.19 -6.53
C ARG A 249 12.40 -11.70 -5.98
N LYS A 250 13.49 -12.19 -6.56
CA LYS A 250 14.83 -11.68 -6.30
C LYS A 250 15.04 -10.40 -7.09
N GLY A 251 15.46 -9.35 -6.39
CA GLY A 251 15.82 -8.09 -6.99
C GLY A 251 17.01 -8.22 -7.97
N PRO A 252 17.25 -7.18 -8.77
CA PRO A 252 18.42 -7.11 -9.63
C PRO A 252 19.68 -7.23 -8.78
N LEU A 253 20.67 -7.98 -9.29
CA LEU A 253 21.98 -8.03 -8.66
C LEU A 253 22.65 -6.66 -8.79
N TRP A 254 22.94 -6.01 -7.66
CA TRP A 254 23.63 -4.71 -7.65
C TRP A 254 25.15 -4.90 -7.75
N GLY A 255 25.84 -4.05 -8.53
CA GLY A 255 27.29 -4.07 -8.67
C GLY A 255 27.82 -4.94 -9.83
N GLU A 256 29.01 -5.55 -9.66
CA GLU A 256 29.70 -6.30 -10.74
C GLU A 256 28.89 -7.50 -11.28
N GLU A 257 27.98 -8.07 -10.48
CA GLU A 257 27.11 -9.17 -10.91
C GLU A 257 25.99 -8.71 -11.87
N ALA A 258 25.57 -7.44 -11.81
CA ALA A 258 24.57 -6.88 -12.72
C ALA A 258 25.11 -6.75 -14.16
N SER A 259 26.40 -6.44 -14.31
CA SER A 259 27.04 -6.29 -15.63
C SER A 259 27.12 -7.59 -16.42
N HIS A 260 27.13 -8.76 -15.76
CA HIS A 260 27.19 -10.06 -16.43
C HIS A 260 25.83 -10.55 -16.93
N ARG A 261 24.72 -10.15 -16.32
CA ARG A 261 23.37 -10.53 -16.80
C ARG A 261 22.89 -9.70 -17.98
N ALA A 262 23.22 -8.41 -18.04
CA ALA A 262 22.87 -7.54 -19.17
C ALA A 262 23.43 -8.05 -20.51
N CYS A 263 24.58 -8.72 -20.49
CA CYS A 263 25.19 -9.29 -21.70
C CYS A 263 24.52 -10.58 -22.20
N HIS A 264 23.70 -11.26 -21.40
CA HIS A 264 23.03 -12.50 -21.76
C HIS A 264 21.54 -12.37 -22.08
N ALA A 265 20.92 -11.21 -21.75
CA ALA A 265 19.49 -10.97 -21.99
C ALA A 265 19.14 -10.69 -23.47
N GLU A 266 20.13 -10.42 -24.34
CA GLU A 266 19.88 -10.13 -25.77
C GLU A 266 19.76 -11.37 -26.66
N ALA A 267 19.81 -12.59 -26.13
CA ALA A 267 19.97 -13.80 -26.96
C ALA A 267 19.08 -14.99 -26.63
N GLU A 268 18.01 -14.89 -25.84
CA GLU A 268 17.17 -16.06 -25.60
C GLU A 268 15.74 -15.89 -26.12
N HIS A 269 15.37 -16.74 -27.06
CA HIS A 269 14.04 -16.91 -27.62
C HIS A 269 12.98 -17.12 -26.52
N CYS A 270 11.90 -16.37 -26.61
CA CYS A 270 10.67 -16.65 -25.87
C CYS A 270 10.13 -18.04 -26.27
N ASP A 271 10.16 -18.98 -25.38
CA ASP A 271 9.72 -20.37 -25.58
C ASP A 271 8.18 -20.51 -25.39
N CYS A 272 7.42 -19.43 -25.61
CA CYS A 272 5.97 -19.40 -25.43
C CYS A 272 5.15 -20.10 -26.54
N GLY A 273 5.80 -20.66 -27.55
CA GLY A 273 5.14 -21.41 -28.63
C GLY A 273 4.19 -20.61 -29.54
N CYS A 274 4.11 -19.28 -29.38
CA CYS A 274 3.18 -18.43 -30.12
C CYS A 274 3.66 -18.06 -31.54
N HIS A 275 4.87 -18.45 -31.94
CA HIS A 275 5.42 -18.13 -33.26
C HIS A 275 4.99 -19.08 -34.37
N GLU A 276 4.40 -20.24 -34.08
CA GLU A 276 4.04 -21.23 -35.12
C GLU A 276 2.69 -20.95 -35.80
N ASP A 277 1.79 -20.15 -35.21
CA ASP A 277 0.42 -19.94 -35.73
C ASP A 277 0.08 -18.50 -36.16
N GLY A 278 1.03 -17.57 -36.21
CA GLY A 278 0.78 -16.19 -36.68
C GLY A 278 -0.16 -15.37 -35.80
N ARG A 279 -0.39 -15.77 -34.56
CA ARG A 279 -1.13 -14.99 -33.55
C ARG A 279 -0.21 -14.02 -32.85
N GLU A 280 -0.69 -12.79 -32.64
CA GLU A 280 0.02 -11.80 -31.81
C GLU A 280 0.25 -12.38 -30.41
N CYS A 281 1.50 -12.37 -29.97
CA CYS A 281 1.91 -12.85 -28.66
C CYS A 281 1.37 -11.92 -27.56
N HIS A 282 0.45 -12.40 -26.76
CA HIS A 282 -0.08 -11.65 -25.61
C HIS A 282 0.93 -11.43 -24.48
N CYS A 283 2.06 -12.15 -24.48
CA CYS A 283 3.12 -11.98 -23.48
C CYS A 283 3.89 -10.64 -23.59
N HIS A 284 3.65 -9.83 -24.62
CA HIS A 284 4.26 -8.50 -24.81
C HIS A 284 3.28 -7.35 -24.57
N LYS A 285 2.07 -7.60 -24.10
CA LYS A 285 1.07 -6.53 -23.86
C LYS A 285 1.20 -5.80 -22.52
N HIS A 286 2.10 -6.23 -21.65
CA HIS A 286 2.36 -5.54 -20.36
C HIS A 286 3.68 -4.77 -20.41
N GLN A 287 3.92 -4.02 -21.47
CA GLN A 287 4.93 -2.98 -21.44
C GLN A 287 4.36 -1.83 -20.60
N SER A 288 5.04 -1.51 -19.49
CA SER A 288 4.88 -0.26 -18.78
C SER A 288 4.68 0.88 -19.76
N HIS A 289 3.69 1.73 -19.51
CA HIS A 289 3.30 2.84 -20.39
C HIS A 289 4.31 4.01 -20.41
N SER A 290 5.61 3.73 -20.33
CA SER A 290 6.67 4.74 -20.41
C SER A 290 7.33 4.72 -21.78
N ASP A 291 7.32 5.84 -22.47
CA ASP A 291 7.98 6.03 -23.78
C ASP A 291 9.45 6.46 -23.62
N GLY A 292 10.14 6.03 -22.58
CA GLY A 292 11.49 6.49 -22.24
C GLY A 292 12.48 5.37 -21.95
N ASN A 293 13.75 5.72 -21.80
CA ASN A 293 14.87 4.82 -21.56
C ASN A 293 14.93 4.25 -20.11
N GLY A 294 13.87 4.37 -19.32
CA GLY A 294 13.76 3.74 -18.01
C GLY A 294 13.35 2.26 -18.15
N ILE A 295 13.90 1.39 -17.33
CA ILE A 295 13.47 0.02 -17.23
C ILE A 295 12.41 -0.03 -16.13
N ALA A 296 11.15 -0.20 -16.52
CA ALA A 296 10.08 -0.55 -15.59
C ALA A 296 9.95 -2.06 -15.52
N GLU A 297 9.89 -2.61 -14.33
CA GLU A 297 9.72 -4.03 -14.10
C GLU A 297 8.55 -4.25 -13.14
N THR A 298 7.49 -4.95 -13.61
CA THR A 298 6.34 -5.29 -12.77
C THR A 298 6.75 -6.28 -11.70
N LEU A 299 6.56 -5.91 -10.44
CA LEU A 299 6.84 -6.73 -9.27
C LEU A 299 5.67 -7.62 -8.90
N VAL A 300 4.46 -7.06 -8.95
CA VAL A 300 3.19 -7.74 -8.69
C VAL A 300 2.09 -7.11 -9.53
N GLU A 301 1.19 -7.94 -10.00
CA GLU A 301 -0.10 -7.54 -10.58
C GLU A 301 -1.15 -8.46 -9.97
N CYS A 302 -2.03 -7.90 -9.17
CA CYS A 302 -3.14 -8.58 -8.52
C CYS A 302 -4.43 -7.76 -8.74
N PRO A 303 -5.58 -8.29 -8.39
CA PRO A 303 -6.84 -7.56 -8.56
C PRO A 303 -6.86 -6.20 -7.87
N GLU A 304 -6.27 -6.12 -6.69
CA GLU A 304 -6.34 -4.97 -5.81
C GLU A 304 -5.37 -3.86 -6.26
N PHE A 305 -4.19 -4.24 -6.77
CA PHE A 305 -3.17 -3.27 -7.21
C PHE A 305 -2.13 -3.85 -8.17
N CYS A 306 -1.42 -2.97 -8.85
CA CYS A 306 -0.23 -3.28 -9.62
C CYS A 306 0.95 -2.45 -9.09
N VAL A 307 2.10 -3.08 -8.84
CA VAL A 307 3.32 -2.39 -8.42
C VAL A 307 4.46 -2.73 -9.37
N SER A 308 5.13 -1.67 -9.87
CA SER A 308 6.31 -1.78 -10.73
C SER A 308 7.51 -1.07 -10.09
N GLU A 309 8.71 -1.60 -10.32
CA GLU A 309 9.98 -0.93 -10.02
C GLU A 309 10.44 -0.12 -11.24
N LEU A 310 10.72 1.17 -11.03
CA LEU A 310 11.27 2.08 -12.04
C LEU A 310 12.73 2.39 -11.70
N ASN A 311 13.66 1.92 -12.54
CA ASN A 311 15.06 2.29 -12.47
C ASN A 311 15.31 3.47 -13.40
N LEU A 312 15.31 4.70 -12.86
CA LEU A 312 15.39 5.94 -13.62
C LEU A 312 16.83 6.29 -13.95
N SER A 313 17.25 6.13 -15.20
CA SER A 313 18.52 6.66 -15.73
C SER A 313 18.34 7.98 -16.47
N ASP A 314 17.19 8.18 -17.07
CA ASP A 314 16.81 9.35 -17.86
C ASP A 314 15.41 9.82 -17.48
N SER A 315 14.99 10.99 -17.98
CA SER A 315 13.64 11.51 -17.76
C SER A 315 12.60 10.70 -18.52
N LEU A 316 11.50 10.40 -17.85
CA LEU A 316 10.32 9.74 -18.42
C LEU A 316 9.17 10.72 -18.56
N HIS A 317 8.45 10.67 -19.68
CA HIS A 317 7.16 11.37 -19.85
C HIS A 317 6.04 10.44 -19.41
N ILE A 318 5.29 10.83 -18.41
CA ILE A 318 4.18 10.07 -17.84
C ILE A 318 2.87 10.63 -18.37
N TYR A 319 2.11 9.77 -19.05
CA TYR A 319 0.77 10.07 -19.59
C TYR A 319 -0.27 9.56 -18.61
N THR A 320 -0.79 10.44 -17.76
CA THR A 320 -1.68 10.09 -16.65
C THR A 320 -2.96 9.40 -17.11
N GLU A 321 -3.55 9.84 -18.24
CA GLU A 321 -4.75 9.24 -18.84
C GLU A 321 -4.64 7.73 -19.14
N LYS A 322 -3.41 7.22 -19.33
CA LYS A 322 -3.18 5.81 -19.63
C LYS A 322 -3.36 4.90 -18.43
N PHE A 323 -3.31 5.45 -17.25
CA PHE A 323 -3.47 4.68 -16.02
C PHE A 323 -4.94 4.47 -15.64
N GLY A 324 -5.81 5.44 -15.91
CA GLY A 324 -7.21 5.40 -15.48
C GLY A 324 -7.37 5.39 -13.96
N SER A 325 -6.31 5.74 -13.24
CA SER A 325 -6.16 5.62 -11.79
C SER A 325 -5.21 6.70 -11.28
N PHE A 326 -5.19 6.91 -9.98
CA PHE A 326 -4.09 7.58 -9.31
C PHE A 326 -2.78 6.81 -9.50
N ILE A 327 -1.65 7.50 -9.27
CA ILE A 327 -0.33 6.86 -9.24
C ILE A 327 0.34 7.20 -7.92
N ILE A 328 0.90 6.21 -7.23
CA ILE A 328 1.74 6.43 -6.06
C ILE A 328 3.18 6.15 -6.43
N TYR A 329 4.06 7.14 -6.24
CA TYR A 329 5.50 6.95 -6.33
C TYR A 329 6.09 6.87 -4.93
N ILE A 330 6.90 5.83 -4.70
CA ILE A 330 7.63 5.60 -3.45
C ILE A 330 9.12 5.58 -3.81
N CYS A 331 9.90 6.52 -3.30
CA CYS A 331 11.32 6.57 -3.59
C CYS A 331 12.10 5.65 -2.64
N THR A 332 12.66 4.58 -3.18
CA THR A 332 13.42 3.58 -2.43
C THR A 332 14.92 3.81 -2.48
N GLU A 333 15.42 4.53 -3.53
CA GLU A 333 16.82 4.94 -3.66
C GLU A 333 16.94 6.24 -4.44
N GLY A 334 17.89 7.09 -4.09
CA GLY A 334 18.18 8.35 -4.77
C GLY A 334 17.11 9.41 -4.59
N ALA A 335 16.85 10.16 -5.65
CA ALA A 335 15.84 11.23 -5.69
C ALA A 335 15.38 11.49 -7.13
N ALA A 336 14.14 11.98 -7.26
CA ALA A 336 13.55 12.41 -8.53
C ALA A 336 12.77 13.71 -8.36
N SER A 337 12.42 14.34 -9.48
CA SER A 337 11.51 15.48 -9.55
C SER A 337 10.37 15.16 -10.49
N LEU A 338 9.13 15.32 -10.03
CA LEU A 338 7.94 15.33 -10.88
C LEU A 338 7.81 16.76 -11.42
N GLN A 339 7.99 16.92 -12.71
CA GLN A 339 7.94 18.22 -13.40
C GLN A 339 6.62 18.35 -14.14
N VAL A 340 5.72 19.17 -13.61
CA VAL A 340 4.37 19.39 -14.14
C VAL A 340 4.34 20.69 -14.96
N PRO A 341 3.93 20.64 -16.25
CA PRO A 341 3.72 21.84 -17.05
C PRO A 341 2.67 22.76 -16.42
N SER A 342 2.99 24.01 -16.26
CA SER A 342 2.13 25.01 -15.61
C SER A 342 2.21 26.35 -16.35
N THR A 343 1.23 27.22 -16.10
CA THR A 343 1.15 28.54 -16.70
C THR A 343 1.00 29.61 -15.62
N GLN A 344 1.86 30.62 -15.66
CA GLN A 344 1.78 31.80 -14.76
C GLN A 344 0.55 32.67 -15.10
N GLU A 345 0.17 33.55 -14.20
CA GLU A 345 -0.93 34.49 -14.40
C GLU A 345 -0.74 35.41 -15.63
N ASP A 346 0.50 35.68 -16.02
CA ASP A 346 0.86 36.43 -17.21
C ASP A 346 0.82 35.60 -18.51
N GLY A 347 0.41 34.33 -18.45
CA GLY A 347 0.34 33.40 -19.58
C GLY A 347 1.66 32.74 -19.94
N LYS A 348 2.73 32.93 -19.17
CA LYS A 348 4.04 32.32 -19.43
C LYS A 348 4.08 30.88 -18.90
N ALA A 349 4.43 29.95 -19.80
CA ALA A 349 4.64 28.55 -19.42
C ALA A 349 5.89 28.38 -18.56
N TYR A 350 5.80 27.49 -17.55
CA TYR A 350 6.91 27.05 -16.70
C TYR A 350 6.71 25.62 -16.25
N MET A 351 7.74 24.98 -15.71
CA MET A 351 7.64 23.66 -15.08
C MET A 351 7.58 23.85 -13.57
N GLN A 352 6.52 23.35 -12.95
CA GLN A 352 6.43 23.25 -11.49
C GLN A 352 7.05 21.93 -11.05
N ASN A 353 7.97 22.01 -10.09
CA ASN A 353 8.72 20.85 -9.63
C ASN A 353 8.19 20.37 -8.27
N TYR A 354 8.01 19.07 -8.15
CA TYR A 354 7.71 18.39 -6.91
C TYR A 354 8.78 17.32 -6.69
N GLU A 355 9.61 17.56 -5.67
CA GLU A 355 10.75 16.69 -5.40
C GLU A 355 10.32 15.47 -4.60
N ILE A 356 10.93 14.31 -4.88
CA ILE A 356 10.77 13.09 -4.10
C ILE A 356 12.15 12.49 -3.85
N SER A 357 12.44 12.14 -2.60
CA SER A 357 13.73 11.60 -2.17
C SER A 357 13.54 10.26 -1.47
N LYS A 358 14.61 9.49 -1.32
CA LYS A 358 14.59 8.20 -0.63
C LYS A 358 13.82 8.27 0.70
N GLY A 359 12.85 7.38 0.84
CA GLY A 359 11.95 7.32 2.00
C GLY A 359 10.77 8.27 1.92
N GLU A 360 10.50 8.92 0.80
CA GLU A 360 9.30 9.75 0.60
C GLU A 360 8.31 9.07 -0.35
N THR A 361 7.05 9.46 -0.23
CA THR A 361 5.93 9.01 -1.04
C THR A 361 5.18 10.20 -1.61
N VAL A 362 4.72 10.09 -2.85
CA VAL A 362 3.92 11.10 -3.54
C VAL A 362 2.72 10.42 -4.19
N LEU A 363 1.53 10.95 -3.94
CA LEU A 363 0.30 10.61 -4.65
C LEU A 363 0.10 11.58 -5.82
N VAL A 364 -0.04 11.04 -7.02
CA VAL A 364 -0.44 11.77 -8.22
C VAL A 364 -1.93 11.49 -8.46
N PRO A 365 -2.83 12.47 -8.30
CA PRO A 365 -4.25 12.30 -8.56
C PRO A 365 -4.54 11.89 -10.00
N ALA A 366 -5.63 11.14 -10.22
CA ALA A 366 -6.02 10.64 -11.54
C ALA A 366 -6.33 11.77 -12.54
N ASP A 367 -6.95 12.87 -12.10
CA ASP A 367 -7.27 14.05 -12.93
C ASP A 367 -6.09 15.03 -13.04
N MET A 368 -4.88 14.52 -13.11
CA MET A 368 -3.69 15.35 -13.36
C MET A 368 -3.30 15.35 -14.84
N ASP A 369 -2.78 16.52 -15.28
CA ASP A 369 -2.10 16.61 -16.58
C ASP A 369 -0.81 15.73 -16.58
N ASP A 370 -0.35 15.38 -17.76
CA ASP A 370 0.93 14.69 -17.98
C ASP A 370 2.09 15.43 -17.31
N PHE A 371 3.08 14.68 -16.91
CA PHE A 371 4.28 15.21 -16.26
C PHE A 371 5.54 14.43 -16.64
N PHE A 372 6.69 14.94 -16.22
CA PHE A 372 7.96 14.27 -16.42
C PHE A 372 8.53 13.81 -15.07
N LEU A 373 8.93 12.54 -14.99
CA LEU A 373 9.80 12.04 -13.92
C LEU A 373 11.26 12.27 -14.33
N VAL A 374 11.98 13.05 -13.54
CA VAL A 374 13.37 13.44 -13.82
C VAL A 374 14.26 12.96 -12.69
N PRO A 375 15.17 11.99 -12.91
CA PRO A 375 16.09 11.56 -11.89
C PRO A 375 17.02 12.71 -11.46
N ARG A 376 17.31 12.78 -10.15
CA ARG A 376 18.23 13.76 -9.57
C ARG A 376 19.56 13.13 -9.16
N ASP A 377 19.57 11.81 -9.01
CA ASP A 377 20.75 11.02 -8.70
C ASP A 377 20.99 9.97 -9.79
N ARG A 378 22.20 9.42 -9.80
CA ARG A 378 22.58 8.39 -10.79
C ARG A 378 21.87 7.05 -10.55
N GLU A 379 21.56 6.78 -9.31
CA GLU A 379 20.86 5.57 -8.87
C GLU A 379 19.54 6.02 -8.26
N THR A 380 18.53 6.21 -9.09
CA THR A 380 17.18 6.57 -8.66
C THR A 380 16.24 5.41 -8.92
N VAL A 381 15.64 4.88 -7.85
CA VAL A 381 14.67 3.79 -7.90
C VAL A 381 13.37 4.25 -7.26
N LEU A 382 12.30 4.19 -8.03
CA LEU A 382 10.94 4.43 -7.56
C LEU A 382 10.13 3.13 -7.66
N LEU A 383 9.23 2.91 -6.71
CA LEU A 383 8.10 2.03 -6.92
C LEU A 383 6.95 2.88 -7.44
N GLU A 384 6.25 2.35 -8.44
CA GLU A 384 5.02 2.90 -9.00
C GLU A 384 3.89 1.96 -8.64
N ALA A 385 2.94 2.41 -7.84
CA ALA A 385 1.76 1.66 -7.47
C ALA A 385 0.50 2.31 -8.03
N VAL A 386 -0.36 1.50 -8.64
CA VAL A 386 -1.65 1.90 -9.21
C VAL A 386 -2.71 0.89 -8.83
N CYS A 387 -3.96 1.32 -8.81
CA CYS A 387 -5.10 0.46 -8.58
C CYS A 387 -5.87 0.28 -9.89
N ARG A 388 -6.18 -0.95 -10.26
CA ARG A 388 -6.94 -1.28 -11.48
C ARG A 388 -7.94 -2.38 -11.17
N PRO A 389 -9.10 -2.03 -10.58
CA PRO A 389 -10.12 -3.01 -10.28
C PRO A 389 -10.54 -3.75 -11.56
N VAL A 390 -10.75 -5.05 -11.48
CA VAL A 390 -11.20 -5.87 -12.60
C VAL A 390 -12.73 -5.93 -12.53
N GLU A 391 -13.43 -5.70 -13.66
CA GLU A 391 -14.91 -5.67 -13.74
C GLU A 391 -15.62 -6.95 -13.23
N GLU A 392 -14.91 -8.06 -13.04
CA GLU A 392 -15.45 -9.34 -12.58
C GLU A 392 -15.30 -9.58 -11.07
N MET A 393 -14.74 -8.64 -10.33
CA MET A 393 -14.64 -8.77 -8.87
C MET A 393 -15.97 -8.39 -8.22
N ASP A 394 -16.52 -9.29 -7.41
CA ASP A 394 -17.57 -8.96 -6.44
C ASP A 394 -16.91 -8.05 -5.38
N GLY A 395 -16.83 -6.76 -5.68
CA GLY A 395 -16.12 -5.79 -4.83
C GLY A 395 -16.89 -5.44 -3.57
N TYR A 396 -16.16 -5.08 -2.57
CA TYR A 396 -16.71 -4.35 -1.42
C TYR A 396 -17.19 -2.98 -1.93
N ILE A 397 -18.49 -2.75 -1.89
CA ILE A 397 -19.08 -1.45 -2.11
C ILE A 397 -19.35 -0.87 -0.73
N ASP A 398 -18.74 0.27 -0.41
CA ASP A 398 -19.05 1.03 0.79
C ASP A 398 -20.58 1.25 0.87
N PRO A 399 -21.25 0.84 1.95
CA PRO A 399 -22.70 0.96 2.10
C PRO A 399 -23.24 2.39 1.89
N ASP A 400 -22.45 3.41 2.18
CA ASP A 400 -22.83 4.82 1.95
C ASP A 400 -22.82 5.16 0.45
N THR A 401 -21.97 4.50 -0.34
CA THR A 401 -21.92 4.64 -1.81
C THR A 401 -23.07 3.92 -2.47
N GLU A 402 -23.44 2.71 -2.00
CA GLU A 402 -24.59 1.96 -2.50
C GLU A 402 -25.88 2.76 -2.33
N ALA A 403 -26.07 3.41 -1.18
CA ALA A 403 -27.21 4.31 -0.91
C ALA A 403 -27.24 5.55 -1.85
N TYR A 404 -26.08 5.99 -2.34
CA TYR A 404 -25.97 7.13 -3.25
C TYR A 404 -26.27 6.73 -4.70
N LEU A 405 -25.85 5.54 -5.12
CA LEU A 405 -26.11 4.99 -6.46
C LEU A 405 -27.58 4.56 -6.63
N GLU A 406 -28.23 4.06 -5.57
CA GLU A 406 -29.67 3.76 -5.58
C GLU A 406 -30.55 5.03 -5.59
N GLY A 407 -29.98 6.20 -5.28
CA GLY A 407 -30.69 7.49 -5.27
C GLY A 407 -30.93 8.14 -6.65
N GLU A 408 -30.29 7.67 -7.72
CA GLU A 408 -30.47 8.26 -9.05
C GLU A 408 -31.79 7.89 -9.77
N ASP A 409 -32.58 6.98 -9.25
CA ASP A 409 -33.89 6.58 -9.80
C ASP A 409 -35.10 7.39 -9.28
N TYR A 410 -34.88 8.52 -8.58
CA TYR A 410 -35.97 9.39 -8.08
C TYR A 410 -36.16 10.69 -8.87
N GLU A 411 -36.02 10.70 -10.18
CA GLU A 411 -36.64 11.70 -11.03
C GLU A 411 -37.95 11.16 -11.63
N GLY A 412 -39.07 11.41 -10.95
CA GLY A 412 -40.36 11.17 -11.55
C GLY A 412 -41.53 10.95 -10.61
N LEU A 413 -41.77 11.84 -9.66
CA LEU A 413 -43.12 12.08 -9.10
C LEU A 413 -43.23 13.49 -8.59
N GLU A 414 -43.44 14.44 -9.47
CA GLU A 414 -44.15 15.68 -9.12
C GLU A 414 -45.66 15.42 -9.18
N ASP A 415 -46.31 16.02 -8.25
CA ASP A 415 -47.74 16.35 -8.10
C ASP A 415 -48.59 15.48 -7.18
N GLY A 416 -48.97 16.13 -6.09
CA GLY A 416 -50.23 15.80 -5.46
C GLY A 416 -50.42 16.06 -3.97
N LEU A 417 -50.66 17.33 -3.60
CA LEU A 417 -51.61 17.75 -2.54
C LEU A 417 -51.26 17.60 -1.02
N ALA A 418 -50.99 18.73 -0.48
CA ALA A 418 -51.49 19.44 0.71
C ALA A 418 -52.22 18.68 1.85
N ASP A 419 -51.82 19.15 3.07
CA ASP A 419 -52.59 19.23 4.31
C ASP A 419 -52.83 17.96 5.14
N ASP A 420 -52.13 17.79 6.25
CA ASP A 420 -52.68 18.05 7.58
C ASP A 420 -51.65 17.97 8.73
N VAL A 421 -51.78 18.89 9.63
CA VAL A 421 -50.99 19.10 10.84
C VAL A 421 -51.41 18.07 11.91
N SER A 422 -50.45 17.40 12.58
CA SER A 422 -50.50 17.24 14.05
C SER A 422 -49.22 16.63 14.63
N ASP A 423 -48.52 17.45 15.31
CA ASP A 423 -47.77 17.31 16.56
C ASP A 423 -47.69 15.92 17.20
N SER A 424 -46.46 15.36 17.30
CA SER A 424 -46.03 14.69 18.52
C SER A 424 -44.51 14.45 18.48
N SER A 425 -43.84 15.04 19.44
CA SER A 425 -42.49 14.89 19.88
C SER A 425 -42.02 13.42 20.00
N GLU A 426 -41.01 13.02 19.27
CA GLU A 426 -40.03 12.01 19.73
C GLU A 426 -38.68 12.26 19.07
N THR A 427 -37.66 12.37 19.93
CA THR A 427 -36.26 12.56 19.64
C THR A 427 -35.66 11.39 18.88
N PRO A 428 -34.87 11.60 17.85
CA PRO A 428 -34.11 10.50 17.25
C PRO A 428 -32.93 10.12 18.16
N LEU A 429 -32.87 8.84 18.47
CA LEU A 429 -31.70 8.21 19.10
C LEU A 429 -30.53 8.17 18.10
N THR A 430 -29.53 8.97 18.40
CA THR A 430 -28.22 8.86 17.77
C THR A 430 -27.58 7.53 18.19
N PHE A 431 -27.41 6.63 17.23
CA PHE A 431 -26.54 5.48 17.40
C PHE A 431 -25.10 5.91 17.06
N PHE A 432 -24.35 6.26 18.08
CA PHE A 432 -22.89 6.26 18.01
C PHE A 432 -22.41 4.84 18.34
N GLY A 433 -22.03 4.11 17.32
CA GLY A 433 -21.25 2.89 17.47
C GLY A 433 -19.80 3.25 17.81
N GLN A 434 -19.50 3.33 19.10
CA GLN A 434 -18.11 3.37 19.55
C GLN A 434 -17.58 1.95 19.58
N ASN A 435 -16.88 1.51 18.56
CA ASN A 435 -15.97 0.39 18.66
C ASN A 435 -14.61 0.90 19.12
N ARG A 436 -14.39 0.78 20.42
CA ARG A 436 -13.08 0.90 21.03
C ARG A 436 -12.34 -0.43 20.84
N PHE A 437 -11.41 -0.46 19.93
CA PHE A 437 -10.28 -1.36 20.08
C PHE A 437 -9.04 -0.53 20.38
N ARG A 438 -8.62 -0.56 21.64
CA ARG A 438 -7.34 -0.05 22.07
C ARG A 438 -6.32 -1.18 21.97
N SER A 439 -5.24 -0.84 21.29
CA SER A 439 -3.84 -1.34 21.29
C SER A 439 -3.62 -2.81 21.48
#